data_009d4bdb62f3101886f6e391cb000879
#
_entry.id   009d4bdb62f3101886f6e391cb000879
#
_cell.length_a   1.000
_cell.length_b   1.000
_cell.length_c   1.000
_cell.angle_alpha   90.00
_cell.angle_beta   90.00
_cell.angle_gamma   90.00
#
_symmetry.space_group_name_H-M   'P 1'
#
loop_
_entity.id
_entity.type
_entity.pdbx_description
1 polymer ?
#
loop_
_entity_poly.entity_id
_entity_poly.type
_entity_poly.pdbx_seq_one_letter_code
_entity_poly.pdbx_strand_id
1 'polypeptide(L)'
;MDKPSTVIMNIPFSPPYIDQDVIDEVVDSLQSGWITTGPKVKALEQEVIKLSGAPQALCVNSWTSGAMLMLKWFGVGAGDEVIIPAYTYS
;
A
#
# COMPACT_ATOMS: atom_id res chain seq x y z
N MET A 1 16.82 48.90 -5.65
CA MET A 1 15.54 48.42 -5.11
C MET A 1 15.57 46.89 -5.14
N ASP A 2 15.73 46.30 -3.99
CA ASP A 2 15.80 44.85 -3.90
C ASP A 2 14.40 44.26 -4.16
N LYS A 3 14.34 43.31 -5.06
CA LYS A 3 13.09 42.54 -5.25
C LYS A 3 12.83 41.72 -3.98
N PRO A 4 11.59 41.70 -3.48
CA PRO A 4 11.29 40.83 -2.36
C PRO A 4 11.66 39.37 -2.74
N SER A 5 12.38 38.69 -1.84
CA SER A 5 12.74 37.30 -2.03
C SER A 5 11.45 36.49 -2.16
N THR A 6 11.24 35.91 -3.33
CA THR A 6 10.12 35.00 -3.53
C THR A 6 10.46 33.68 -2.85
N VAL A 7 9.80 33.38 -1.76
CA VAL A 7 9.89 32.05 -1.14
C VAL A 7 9.07 31.08 -1.99
N ILE A 8 9.75 30.24 -2.74
CA ILE A 8 9.10 29.16 -3.48
C ILE A 8 8.86 28.02 -2.50
N MET A 9 7.60 27.83 -2.15
CA MET A 9 7.19 26.67 -1.35
C MET A 9 7.07 25.45 -2.26
N ASN A 10 7.93 24.48 -2.06
CA ASN A 10 7.83 23.20 -2.75
C ASN A 10 6.97 22.23 -1.92
N ILE A 11 5.78 21.94 -2.41
CA ILE A 11 4.87 20.97 -1.78
C ILE A 11 4.96 19.68 -2.58
N PRO A 12 5.61 18.63 -2.04
CA PRO A 12 5.71 17.37 -2.72
C PRO A 12 4.35 16.67 -2.81
N PHE A 13 4.13 15.94 -3.90
CA PHE A 13 2.93 15.11 -4.06
C PHE A 13 3.12 13.78 -3.34
N SER A 14 2.43 13.62 -2.20
CA SER A 14 2.38 12.36 -1.44
C SER A 14 3.74 11.64 -1.29
N PRO A 15 4.74 12.27 -0.65
CA PRO A 15 6.02 11.61 -0.42
C PRO A 15 5.84 10.40 0.49
N PRO A 16 6.59 9.32 0.31
CA PRO A 16 6.53 8.18 1.21
C PRO A 16 7.06 8.57 2.60
N TYR A 17 6.44 8.08 3.64
CA TYR A 17 6.98 8.18 5.00
C TYR A 17 7.96 7.02 5.23
N ILE A 18 9.23 7.34 5.33
CA ILE A 18 10.30 6.38 5.57
C ILE A 18 11.15 6.91 6.71
N ASP A 19 11.05 6.29 7.85
CA ASP A 19 11.87 6.55 9.03
C ASP A 19 12.94 5.46 9.22
N GLN A 20 13.69 5.56 10.31
CA GLN A 20 14.74 4.60 10.61
C GLN A 20 14.18 3.20 10.86
N ASP A 21 13.04 3.08 11.50
CA ASP A 21 12.42 1.78 11.79
C ASP A 21 12.06 1.03 10.50
N VAL A 22 11.54 1.76 9.49
CA VAL A 22 11.25 1.19 8.16
C VAL A 22 12.52 0.71 7.49
N ILE A 23 13.60 1.50 7.56
CA ILE A 23 14.90 1.12 6.99
C ILE A 23 15.45 -0.13 7.68
N ASP A 24 15.40 -0.18 9.00
CA ASP A 24 15.91 -1.29 9.79
C ASP A 24 15.15 -2.59 9.50
N GLU A 25 13.82 -2.54 9.33
CA GLU A 25 13.00 -3.68 8.94
C GLU A 25 13.37 -4.24 7.55
N VAL A 26 13.65 -3.34 6.60
CA VAL A 26 14.10 -3.76 5.26
C VAL A 26 15.49 -4.39 5.33
N VAL A 27 16.42 -3.78 6.05
CA VAL A 27 17.79 -4.30 6.25
C VAL A 27 17.75 -5.67 6.92
N ASP A 28 16.95 -5.82 7.98
CA ASP A 28 16.76 -7.11 8.66
C ASP A 28 16.24 -8.19 7.72
N SER A 29 15.28 -7.85 6.87
CA SER A 29 14.77 -8.79 5.86
C SER A 29 15.84 -9.25 4.88
N LEU A 30 16.66 -8.32 4.41
CA LEU A 30 17.78 -8.65 3.49
C LEU A 30 18.84 -9.49 4.17
N GLN A 31 19.21 -9.17 5.41
CA GLN A 31 20.21 -9.92 6.19
C GLN A 31 19.73 -11.32 6.55
N SER A 32 18.43 -11.50 6.77
CA SER A 32 17.86 -12.82 7.05
C SER A 32 17.93 -13.77 5.85
N GLY A 33 18.11 -13.25 4.64
CA GLY A 33 18.06 -14.02 3.40
C GLY A 33 16.63 -14.43 2.97
N TRP A 34 15.61 -14.12 3.77
CA TRP A 34 14.22 -14.46 3.44
C TRP A 34 13.54 -13.29 2.75
N ILE A 35 13.67 -13.22 1.43
CA ILE A 35 13.19 -12.13 0.58
C ILE A 35 11.90 -12.47 -0.17
N THR A 36 11.28 -13.59 0.15
CA THR A 36 9.97 -14.02 -0.41
C THR A 36 8.91 -13.99 0.67
N THR A 37 7.68 -14.44 0.33
CA THR A 37 6.59 -14.59 1.30
C THR A 37 7.04 -15.43 2.50
N GLY A 38 6.92 -14.88 3.70
CA GLY A 38 7.43 -15.53 4.91
C GLY A 38 6.94 -14.88 6.21
N PRO A 39 7.76 -14.90 7.26
CA PRO A 39 7.36 -14.44 8.60
C PRO A 39 6.87 -13.00 8.65
N LYS A 40 7.51 -12.07 7.92
CA LYS A 40 7.12 -10.65 7.92
C LYS A 40 5.78 -10.42 7.22
N VAL A 41 5.48 -11.17 6.17
CA VAL A 41 4.16 -11.15 5.53
C VAL A 41 3.08 -11.60 6.51
N LYS A 42 3.31 -12.71 7.22
CA LYS A 42 2.39 -13.19 8.24
C LYS A 42 2.20 -12.19 9.38
N ALA A 43 3.28 -11.55 9.82
CA ALA A 43 3.22 -10.51 10.84
C ALA A 43 2.36 -9.33 10.40
N LEU A 44 2.54 -8.85 9.17
CA LEU A 44 1.72 -7.78 8.59
C LEU A 44 0.24 -8.19 8.50
N GLU A 45 -0.07 -9.38 8.03
CA GLU A 45 -1.43 -9.90 7.98
C GLU A 45 -2.07 -9.90 9.38
N GLN A 46 -1.35 -10.32 10.42
CA GLN A 46 -1.85 -10.30 11.80
C GLN A 46 -2.10 -8.87 12.32
N GLU A 47 -1.24 -7.92 12.01
CA GLU A 47 -1.46 -6.52 12.40
C GLU A 47 -2.67 -5.91 11.68
N VAL A 48 -2.86 -6.23 10.39
CA VAL A 48 -4.05 -5.80 9.64
C VAL A 48 -5.33 -6.40 10.24
N ILE A 49 -5.32 -7.67 10.63
CA ILE A 49 -6.44 -8.32 11.34
C ILE A 49 -6.77 -7.58 12.63
N LYS A 50 -5.77 -7.29 13.46
CA LYS A 50 -5.97 -6.55 14.71
C LYS A 50 -6.56 -5.15 14.49
N LEU A 51 -6.03 -4.44 13.50
CA LEU A 51 -6.43 -3.07 13.20
C LEU A 51 -7.85 -3.00 12.60
N SER A 52 -8.17 -3.90 11.69
CA SER A 52 -9.43 -3.89 10.93
C SER A 52 -10.57 -4.64 11.62
N GLY A 53 -10.26 -5.56 12.52
CA GLY A 53 -11.23 -6.50 13.08
C GLY A 53 -11.70 -7.58 12.11
N ALA A 54 -11.09 -7.68 10.93
CA ALA A 54 -11.40 -8.72 9.96
C ALA A 54 -11.00 -10.11 10.48
N PRO A 55 -11.72 -11.18 10.12
CA PRO A 55 -11.35 -12.52 10.57
C PRO A 55 -10.08 -13.06 9.93
N GLN A 56 -9.73 -12.56 8.75
CA GLN A 56 -8.54 -12.94 7.99
C GLN A 56 -8.02 -11.78 7.16
N ALA A 57 -6.73 -11.81 6.85
CA ALA A 57 -6.07 -10.90 5.92
C ALA A 57 -5.11 -11.68 5.04
N LEU A 58 -4.95 -11.26 3.80
CA LEU A 58 -4.05 -11.84 2.82
C LEU A 58 -3.28 -10.75 2.11
N CYS A 59 -1.96 -10.80 2.19
CA CYS A 59 -1.10 -9.94 1.39
C CYS A 59 -1.02 -10.45 -0.05
N VAL A 60 -1.20 -9.54 -0.98
CA VAL A 60 -1.07 -9.81 -2.42
C VAL A 60 0.03 -8.91 -2.99
N ASN A 61 0.51 -9.23 -4.19
CA ASN A 61 1.64 -8.53 -4.80
C ASN A 61 1.30 -7.11 -5.29
N SER A 62 0.01 -6.77 -5.45
CA SER A 62 -0.43 -5.45 -5.87
C SER A 62 -1.89 -5.22 -5.51
N TRP A 63 -2.28 -3.94 -5.43
CA TRP A 63 -3.70 -3.59 -5.29
C TRP A 63 -4.55 -4.13 -6.45
N THR A 64 -4.03 -4.06 -7.69
CA THR A 64 -4.73 -4.55 -8.87
C THR A 64 -5.05 -6.04 -8.75
N SER A 65 -4.08 -6.85 -8.32
CA SER A 65 -4.31 -8.28 -8.09
C SER A 65 -5.38 -8.53 -7.02
N GLY A 66 -5.35 -7.77 -5.94
CA GLY A 66 -6.36 -7.85 -4.88
C GLY A 66 -7.75 -7.45 -5.37
N ALA A 67 -7.87 -6.35 -6.12
CA ALA A 67 -9.13 -5.88 -6.68
C ALA A 67 -9.72 -6.90 -7.67
N MET A 68 -8.91 -7.44 -8.57
CA MET A 68 -9.34 -8.47 -9.51
C MET A 68 -9.84 -9.73 -8.79
N LEU A 69 -9.13 -10.16 -7.75
CA LEU A 69 -9.53 -11.31 -6.94
C LEU A 69 -10.87 -11.08 -6.25
N MET A 70 -11.08 -9.89 -5.68
CA MET A 70 -12.30 -9.51 -4.99
C MET A 70 -13.50 -9.43 -5.94
N LEU A 71 -13.33 -8.80 -7.11
CA LEU A 71 -14.39 -8.74 -8.12
C LEU A 71 -14.82 -10.13 -8.57
N LYS A 72 -13.85 -11.01 -8.78
CA LYS A 72 -14.12 -12.42 -9.14
C LYS A 72 -14.81 -13.17 -8.00
N TRP A 73 -14.38 -12.96 -6.77
CA TRP A 73 -14.99 -13.56 -5.58
C TRP A 73 -16.47 -13.18 -5.44
N PHE A 74 -16.79 -11.87 -5.66
CA PHE A 74 -18.17 -11.40 -5.62
C PHE A 74 -19.00 -11.78 -6.84
N GLY A 75 -18.43 -12.47 -7.82
CA GLY A 75 -19.13 -12.89 -9.02
C GLY A 75 -19.48 -11.76 -9.99
N VAL A 76 -18.77 -10.65 -9.92
CA VAL A 76 -18.96 -9.50 -10.83
C VAL A 76 -18.60 -9.92 -12.26
N GLY A 77 -19.49 -9.72 -13.20
CA GLY A 77 -19.34 -10.14 -14.58
C GLY A 77 -20.15 -9.32 -15.58
N ALA A 78 -20.37 -9.90 -16.74
CA ALA A 78 -21.11 -9.23 -17.80
C ALA A 78 -22.51 -8.79 -17.35
N GLY A 79 -22.84 -7.52 -17.56
CA GLY A 79 -24.10 -6.91 -17.16
C GLY A 79 -24.09 -6.27 -15.76
N ASP A 80 -23.05 -6.48 -14.99
CA ASP A 80 -22.87 -5.82 -13.69
C ASP A 80 -22.22 -4.44 -13.83
N GLU A 81 -22.48 -3.59 -12.87
CA GLU A 81 -21.91 -2.24 -12.79
C GLU A 81 -21.07 -2.08 -11.54
N VAL A 82 -19.94 -1.35 -11.67
CA VAL A 82 -19.04 -1.04 -10.55
C VAL A 82 -18.85 0.46 -10.48
N ILE A 83 -19.17 1.06 -9.33
CA ILE A 83 -18.97 2.49 -9.09
C ILE A 83 -17.54 2.72 -8.64
N ILE A 84 -16.83 3.57 -9.37
CA ILE A 84 -15.44 3.93 -9.08
C ILE A 84 -15.26 5.44 -9.02
N PRO A 85 -14.27 5.97 -8.26
CA PRO A 85 -13.93 7.38 -8.30
C PRO A 85 -13.27 7.74 -9.63
N ALA A 86 -13.56 8.96 -10.14
CA ALA A 86 -12.90 9.47 -11.34
C ALA A 86 -11.44 9.88 -11.07
N TYR A 87 -11.14 10.33 -9.86
CA TYR A 87 -9.78 10.70 -9.42
C TYR A 87 -9.08 9.50 -8.79
N THR A 88 -8.36 8.78 -9.63
CA THR A 88 -7.62 7.57 -9.23
C THR A 88 -6.51 7.29 -10.24
N TYR A 89 -5.66 6.33 -9.95
CA TYR A 89 -4.72 5.80 -10.94
C TYR A 89 -5.47 5.13 -12.09
N SER A 90 -4.99 5.39 -13.30
CA SER A 90 -5.54 4.80 -14.54
C SER A 90 -4.98 3.40 -14.83
#